data_fe94f5491e3f1943648d1f15b880cb6f
#
_entry.id   fe94f5491e3f1943648d1f15b880cb6f
#
_cell.length_a   1.000
_cell.length_b   1.000
_cell.length_c   1.000
_cell.angle_alpha   90.00
_cell.angle_beta   90.00
_cell.angle_gamma   90.00
#
_symmetry.space_group_name_H-M   'P 1'
#
loop_
_entity.id
_entity.type
_entity.pdbx_description
1 polymer ?
#
loop_
_entity_poly.entity_id
_entity_poly.type
_entity_poly.pdbx_seq_one_letter_code
_entity_poly.pdbx_strand_id
1 'polypeptide(L)'
;FPGGMMIGTDSHTVNAGGLGMVAIGVGGADAVDVMAGMAWELKMPKLIGVKLTGKLNGWTAPKDVILKVAGILTVKGGTGAIVEYFGEGAIAMSATGKGTICNMGAEIGATTSTFGYDDSMRRYLAATGRQDVVDAADKIAEHLTGDAEVYAEPEKYFDQVIEINLSELTPHLNGPFTPDLATPVAEMKEKALANDWPLDIEWALIGSCTNSSY
;
A
#
# COMPACT_ATOMS: atom_id res chain seq x y z
N PHE A 1 -3.29 16.07 1.15
CA PHE A 1 -3.58 16.66 -0.17
C PHE A 1 -2.97 15.77 -1.24
N PRO A 2 -3.73 15.27 -2.23
CA PRO A 2 -3.20 14.48 -3.35
C PRO A 2 -2.03 15.19 -4.05
N GLY A 3 -0.96 14.46 -4.38
CA GLY A 3 0.28 15.02 -4.93
C GLY A 3 1.20 15.69 -3.90
N GLY A 4 0.77 15.78 -2.65
CA GLY A 4 1.60 16.33 -1.58
C GLY A 4 2.65 15.35 -1.06
N MET A 5 3.68 15.89 -0.40
CA MET A 5 4.65 15.11 0.35
C MET A 5 4.44 15.32 1.85
N MET A 6 4.58 14.26 2.62
CA MET A 6 4.47 14.30 4.09
C MET A 6 5.56 13.42 4.70
N ILE A 7 6.16 13.89 5.79
CA ILE A 7 6.90 13.04 6.70
C ILE A 7 6.20 13.00 8.06
N GLY A 8 6.29 11.90 8.75
CA GLY A 8 5.67 11.76 10.07
C GLY A 8 6.37 10.69 10.91
N THR A 9 6.35 10.86 12.23
CA THR A 9 6.97 9.93 13.18
C THR A 9 6.08 8.75 13.56
N ASP A 10 4.85 8.71 13.05
CA ASP A 10 3.92 7.60 13.22
C ASP A 10 4.06 6.57 12.08
N SER A 11 4.02 5.29 12.41
CA SER A 11 4.12 4.19 11.45
C SER A 11 2.97 4.16 10.43
N HIS A 12 1.83 4.80 10.74
CA HIS A 12 0.68 4.91 9.84
C HIS A 12 0.75 6.13 8.90
N THR A 13 1.80 6.93 8.95
CA THR A 13 2.01 8.06 8.02
C THR A 13 1.86 7.62 6.56
N VAL A 14 2.37 6.45 6.23
CA VAL A 14 2.33 5.85 4.88
C VAL A 14 0.91 5.61 4.34
N ASN A 15 -0.12 5.58 5.21
CA ASN A 15 -1.52 5.44 4.78
C ASN A 15 -1.96 6.55 3.81
N ALA A 16 -1.36 7.73 3.92
CA ALA A 16 -1.69 8.85 3.06
C ALA A 16 -1.31 8.63 1.58
N GLY A 17 -0.50 7.61 1.28
CA GLY A 17 -0.29 7.11 -0.08
C GLY A 17 -1.59 6.61 -0.74
N GLY A 18 -2.56 6.14 0.07
CA GLY A 18 -3.90 5.81 -0.38
C GLY A 18 -4.76 7.01 -0.80
N LEU A 19 -4.25 8.23 -0.61
CA LEU A 19 -4.82 9.49 -1.11
C LEU A 19 -3.90 10.18 -2.12
N GLY A 20 -2.97 9.46 -2.73
CA GLY A 20 -2.08 9.99 -3.77
C GLY A 20 -0.97 10.90 -3.22
N MET A 21 -0.51 10.65 -2.00
CA MET A 21 0.62 11.37 -1.39
C MET A 21 1.90 10.54 -1.40
N VAL A 22 3.03 11.21 -1.40
CA VAL A 22 4.32 10.61 -1.00
C VAL A 22 4.47 10.83 0.51
N ALA A 23 4.03 9.83 1.28
CA ALA A 23 3.98 9.94 2.73
C ALA A 23 4.95 8.93 3.37
N ILE A 24 5.92 9.42 4.14
CA ILE A 24 7.06 8.64 4.61
C ILE A 24 7.13 8.68 6.14
N GLY A 25 7.23 7.49 6.74
CA GLY A 25 7.53 7.35 8.15
C GLY A 25 9.02 7.62 8.42
N VAL A 26 9.30 8.50 9.37
CA VAL A 26 10.68 8.91 9.71
C VAL A 26 10.95 8.81 11.21
N GLY A 27 12.21 8.82 11.59
CA GLY A 27 12.61 8.90 12.98
C GLY A 27 12.35 10.28 13.60
N GLY A 28 12.31 10.35 14.94
CA GLY A 28 12.10 11.61 15.65
C GLY A 28 13.19 12.65 15.35
N ALA A 29 14.43 12.24 15.14
CA ALA A 29 15.54 13.13 14.80
C ALA A 29 15.30 13.82 13.44
N ASP A 30 14.92 13.05 12.42
CA ASP A 30 14.59 13.61 11.09
C ASP A 30 13.46 14.63 11.16
N ALA A 31 12.43 14.33 11.94
CA ALA A 31 11.32 15.26 12.13
C ALA A 31 11.76 16.56 12.80
N VAL A 32 12.62 16.49 13.81
CA VAL A 32 13.18 17.69 14.49
C VAL A 32 13.97 18.54 13.52
N ASP A 33 14.81 17.93 12.67
CA ASP A 33 15.61 18.65 11.68
C ASP A 33 14.71 19.41 10.71
N VAL A 34 13.65 18.78 10.20
CA VAL A 34 12.68 19.43 9.31
C VAL A 34 11.91 20.54 10.03
N MET A 35 11.49 20.32 11.28
CA MET A 35 10.83 21.37 12.10
C MET A 35 11.74 22.56 12.36
N ALA A 36 13.05 22.34 12.43
CA ALA A 36 14.06 23.39 12.56
C ALA A 36 14.39 24.08 11.21
N GLY A 37 13.75 23.68 10.12
CA GLY A 37 13.97 24.23 8.78
C GLY A 37 15.20 23.68 8.06
N MET A 38 15.76 22.58 8.56
CA MET A 38 16.86 21.89 7.88
C MET A 38 16.33 20.98 6.76
N ALA A 39 17.16 20.73 5.76
CA ALA A 39 16.84 19.81 4.69
C ALA A 39 16.82 18.38 5.22
N TRP A 40 15.81 17.62 4.83
CA TRP A 40 15.79 16.18 5.01
C TRP A 40 16.33 15.51 3.74
N GLU A 41 17.40 14.76 3.91
CA GLU A 41 18.07 14.08 2.81
C GLU A 41 17.58 12.66 2.65
N LEU A 42 17.06 12.33 1.48
CA LEU A 42 16.65 10.99 1.10
C LEU A 42 17.48 10.52 -0.09
N LYS A 43 18.14 9.36 0.07
CA LYS A 43 18.75 8.70 -1.08
C LYS A 43 17.66 8.35 -2.08
N MET A 44 17.86 8.70 -3.36
CA MET A 44 16.89 8.40 -4.43
C MET A 44 16.42 6.94 -4.33
N PRO A 45 15.15 6.69 -4.05
CA PRO A 45 14.61 5.34 -3.94
C PRO A 45 14.54 4.65 -5.30
N LYS A 46 14.56 3.33 -5.29
CA LYS A 46 14.12 2.53 -6.43
C LYS A 46 12.61 2.66 -6.59
N LEU A 47 12.11 2.36 -7.79
CA LEU A 47 10.69 2.36 -8.09
C LEU A 47 10.22 0.93 -8.36
N ILE A 48 9.25 0.46 -7.59
CA ILE A 48 8.59 -0.82 -7.80
C ILE A 48 7.16 -0.55 -8.25
N GLY A 49 6.83 -0.99 -9.46
CA GLY A 49 5.47 -0.91 -9.99
C GLY A 49 4.67 -2.16 -9.65
N VAL A 50 3.49 -2.01 -9.04
CA VAL A 50 2.55 -3.12 -8.81
C VAL A 50 1.31 -2.88 -9.66
N LYS A 51 1.22 -3.62 -10.75
CA LYS A 51 0.09 -3.57 -11.68
C LYS A 51 -1.04 -4.46 -11.18
N LEU A 52 -2.18 -3.85 -10.90
CA LEU A 52 -3.39 -4.55 -10.45
C LEU A 52 -4.39 -4.63 -11.59
N THR A 53 -4.72 -5.86 -12.02
CA THR A 53 -5.72 -6.14 -13.06
C THR A 53 -6.95 -6.81 -12.47
N GLY A 54 -8.07 -6.77 -13.19
CA GLY A 54 -9.31 -7.40 -12.76
C GLY A 54 -9.96 -6.73 -11.55
N LYS A 55 -10.72 -7.51 -10.77
CA LYS A 55 -11.49 -7.01 -9.61
C LYS A 55 -11.44 -8.01 -8.46
N LEU A 56 -11.39 -7.49 -7.23
CA LEU A 56 -11.59 -8.30 -6.03
C LEU A 56 -12.97 -8.97 -6.04
N ASN A 57 -13.04 -10.21 -5.60
CA ASN A 57 -14.27 -10.99 -5.56
C ASN A 57 -14.39 -11.81 -4.27
N GLY A 58 -15.60 -12.29 -3.98
CA GLY A 58 -15.87 -13.14 -2.83
C GLY A 58 -15.47 -12.47 -1.50
N TRP A 59 -14.66 -13.17 -0.74
CA TRP A 59 -14.13 -12.69 0.55
C TRP A 59 -12.75 -12.03 0.46
N THR A 60 -12.21 -11.87 -0.76
CA THR A 60 -10.92 -11.22 -0.97
C THR A 60 -11.02 -9.73 -0.69
N ALA A 61 -10.13 -9.23 0.13
CA ALA A 61 -10.10 -7.84 0.58
C ALA A 61 -8.83 -7.12 0.07
N PRO A 62 -8.78 -5.78 0.10
CA PRO A 62 -7.55 -5.03 -0.22
C PRO A 62 -6.34 -5.48 0.60
N LYS A 63 -6.56 -5.96 1.83
CA LYS A 63 -5.51 -6.54 2.67
C LYS A 63 -4.81 -7.72 1.98
N ASP A 64 -5.53 -8.56 1.25
CA ASP A 64 -4.95 -9.73 0.57
C ASP A 64 -3.96 -9.32 -0.54
N VAL A 65 -4.14 -8.14 -1.14
CA VAL A 65 -3.20 -7.61 -2.11
C VAL A 65 -1.83 -7.41 -1.48
N ILE A 66 -1.76 -6.69 -0.36
CA ILE A 66 -0.48 -6.42 0.29
C ILE A 66 0.10 -7.67 0.97
N LEU A 67 -0.73 -8.60 1.45
CA LEU A 67 -0.27 -9.89 1.94
C LEU A 67 0.42 -10.68 0.82
N LYS A 68 -0.16 -10.66 -0.38
CA LYS A 68 0.44 -11.29 -1.57
C LYS A 68 1.75 -10.59 -1.98
N VAL A 69 1.77 -9.26 -1.99
CA VAL A 69 2.99 -8.47 -2.29
C VAL A 69 4.09 -8.78 -1.27
N ALA A 70 3.75 -8.89 0.02
CA ALA A 70 4.69 -9.27 1.06
C ALA A 70 5.28 -10.68 0.81
N GLY A 71 4.46 -11.61 0.34
CA GLY A 71 4.93 -12.94 -0.04
C GLY A 71 5.88 -12.94 -1.25
N ILE A 72 5.77 -11.96 -2.14
CA ILE A 72 6.64 -11.82 -3.33
C ILE A 72 7.94 -11.07 -2.99
N LEU A 73 7.84 -9.92 -2.31
CA LEU A 73 8.97 -9.05 -2.00
C LEU A 73 9.74 -9.46 -0.76
N THR A 74 9.12 -10.21 0.14
CA THR A 74 9.59 -10.49 1.49
C THR A 74 9.71 -9.23 2.36
N VAL A 75 10.14 -9.37 3.61
CA VAL A 75 10.29 -8.24 4.56
C VAL A 75 11.39 -7.24 4.20
N LYS A 76 12.18 -7.52 3.17
CA LYS A 76 13.33 -6.68 2.76
C LYS A 76 13.28 -6.23 1.30
N GLY A 77 12.38 -6.78 0.50
CA GLY A 77 12.35 -6.52 -0.95
C GLY A 77 11.99 -5.09 -1.32
N GLY A 78 11.24 -4.40 -0.46
CA GLY A 78 10.91 -2.98 -0.63
C GLY A 78 11.94 -2.00 -0.07
N THR A 79 13.04 -2.49 0.53
CA THR A 79 14.02 -1.62 1.20
C THR A 79 14.63 -0.60 0.23
N GLY A 80 14.49 0.68 0.57
CA GLY A 80 14.97 1.78 -0.27
C GLY A 80 14.18 1.95 -1.56
N ALA A 81 12.93 1.48 -1.60
CA ALA A 81 12.05 1.63 -2.75
C ALA A 81 10.77 2.39 -2.40
N ILE A 82 10.19 3.03 -3.40
CA ILE A 82 8.79 3.49 -3.42
C ILE A 82 7.99 2.47 -4.22
N VAL A 83 6.86 2.04 -3.68
CA VAL A 83 5.95 1.10 -4.36
C VAL A 83 4.77 1.87 -4.92
N GLU A 84 4.62 1.88 -6.23
CA GLU A 84 3.49 2.50 -6.92
C GLU A 84 2.51 1.44 -7.41
N TYR A 85 1.24 1.58 -7.00
CA TYR A 85 0.15 0.70 -7.42
C TYR A 85 -0.66 1.35 -8.53
N PHE A 86 -0.83 0.65 -9.65
CA PHE A 86 -1.52 1.16 -10.83
C PHE A 86 -2.35 0.08 -11.54
N GLY A 87 -3.05 0.47 -12.59
CA GLY A 87 -3.91 -0.41 -13.38
C GLY A 87 -5.38 -0.32 -13.00
N GLU A 88 -6.23 -1.00 -13.74
CA GLU A 88 -7.69 -0.96 -13.58
C GLU A 88 -8.17 -1.44 -12.21
N GLY A 89 -7.49 -2.44 -11.65
CA GLY A 89 -7.77 -2.96 -10.32
C GLY A 89 -7.47 -1.95 -9.21
N ALA A 90 -6.43 -1.12 -9.39
CA ALA A 90 -6.11 -0.03 -8.47
C ALA A 90 -7.20 1.06 -8.51
N ILE A 91 -7.64 1.45 -9.70
CA ILE A 91 -8.70 2.46 -9.89
C ILE A 91 -10.03 1.98 -9.27
N ALA A 92 -10.35 0.70 -9.41
CA ALA A 92 -11.59 0.12 -8.90
C ALA A 92 -11.63 0.02 -7.35
N MET A 93 -10.51 0.22 -6.67
CA MET A 93 -10.40 0.06 -5.22
C MET A 93 -10.83 1.33 -4.46
N SER A 94 -11.40 1.15 -3.27
CA SER A 94 -11.75 2.28 -2.39
C SER A 94 -10.49 2.98 -1.84
N ALA A 95 -10.60 4.27 -1.51
CA ALA A 95 -9.50 5.01 -0.89
C ALA A 95 -9.03 4.39 0.43
N THR A 96 -9.96 3.87 1.25
CA THR A 96 -9.64 3.16 2.49
C THR A 96 -8.90 1.84 2.23
N GLY A 97 -9.28 1.11 1.17
CA GLY A 97 -8.58 -0.08 0.72
C GLY A 97 -7.15 0.21 0.27
N LYS A 98 -6.94 1.30 -0.48
CA LYS A 98 -5.61 1.79 -0.87
C LYS A 98 -4.77 2.14 0.35
N GLY A 99 -5.36 2.85 1.33
CA GLY A 99 -4.70 3.15 2.61
C GLY A 99 -4.27 1.90 3.36
N THR A 100 -5.10 0.85 3.37
CA THR A 100 -4.78 -0.44 3.98
C THR A 100 -3.56 -1.10 3.30
N ILE A 101 -3.47 -1.03 1.98
CA ILE A 101 -2.31 -1.54 1.22
C ILE A 101 -1.06 -0.73 1.57
N CYS A 102 -1.13 0.59 1.52
CA CYS A 102 0.00 1.46 1.83
C CYS A 102 0.51 1.27 3.26
N ASN A 103 -0.41 1.03 4.21
CA ASN A 103 -0.05 0.83 5.63
C ASN A 103 0.96 -0.30 5.81
N MET A 104 0.74 -1.42 5.16
CA MET A 104 1.60 -2.60 5.29
C MET A 104 2.87 -2.52 4.42
N GLY A 105 3.09 -1.41 3.72
CA GLY A 105 4.34 -1.15 2.99
C GLY A 105 5.58 -1.11 3.91
N ALA A 106 5.39 -0.74 5.18
CA ALA A 106 6.47 -0.76 6.17
C ALA A 106 6.99 -2.18 6.44
N GLU A 107 6.13 -3.20 6.45
CA GLU A 107 6.49 -4.59 6.72
C GLU A 107 7.31 -5.22 5.59
N ILE A 108 7.25 -4.68 4.38
CA ILE A 108 8.13 -5.09 3.27
C ILE A 108 9.38 -4.19 3.16
N GLY A 109 9.55 -3.26 4.08
CA GLY A 109 10.69 -2.34 4.14
C GLY A 109 10.62 -1.16 3.15
N ALA A 110 9.47 -0.94 2.50
CA ALA A 110 9.31 0.16 1.55
C ALA A 110 9.45 1.53 2.23
N THR A 111 10.11 2.46 1.54
CA THR A 111 10.18 3.87 1.96
C THR A 111 8.79 4.48 2.05
N THR A 112 7.97 4.21 1.05
CA THR A 112 6.55 4.55 1.01
C THR A 112 5.84 3.75 -0.09
N SER A 113 4.51 3.84 -0.09
CA SER A 113 3.65 3.30 -1.15
C SER A 113 2.67 4.37 -1.59
N THR A 114 2.28 4.38 -2.86
CA THR A 114 1.37 5.40 -3.40
C THR A 114 0.45 4.83 -4.48
N PHE A 115 -0.64 5.57 -4.72
CA PHE A 115 -1.59 5.38 -5.82
C PHE A 115 -1.78 6.71 -6.53
N GLY A 116 -2.08 6.69 -7.82
CA GLY A 116 -2.53 7.88 -8.54
C GLY A 116 -3.89 8.38 -8.04
N TYR A 117 -4.10 9.69 -8.09
CA TYR A 117 -5.38 10.31 -7.72
C TYR A 117 -6.51 9.84 -8.61
N ASP A 118 -7.64 9.49 -8.00
CA ASP A 118 -8.82 8.99 -8.71
C ASP A 118 -10.14 9.34 -8.02
N ASP A 119 -11.23 8.90 -8.62
CA ASP A 119 -12.59 9.17 -8.16
C ASP A 119 -12.90 8.57 -6.77
N SER A 120 -12.24 7.48 -6.38
CA SER A 120 -12.41 6.91 -5.04
C SER A 120 -11.86 7.83 -3.96
N MET A 121 -10.73 8.48 -4.22
CA MET A 121 -10.11 9.46 -3.33
C MET A 121 -10.94 10.74 -3.26
N ARG A 122 -11.46 11.20 -4.41
CA ARG A 122 -12.40 12.33 -4.48
C ARG A 122 -13.60 12.11 -3.58
N ARG A 123 -14.29 10.98 -3.73
CA ARG A 123 -15.46 10.64 -2.90
C ARG A 123 -15.13 10.57 -1.41
N TYR A 124 -14.00 9.98 -1.07
CA TYR A 124 -13.56 9.88 0.32
C TYR A 124 -13.27 11.25 0.95
N LEU A 125 -12.56 12.12 0.23
CA LEU A 125 -12.27 13.48 0.69
C LEU A 125 -13.55 14.29 0.87
N ALA A 126 -14.47 14.25 -0.09
CA ALA A 126 -15.77 14.93 0.00
C ALA A 126 -16.59 14.41 1.19
N ALA A 127 -16.71 13.10 1.35
CA ALA A 127 -17.47 12.47 2.44
C ALA A 127 -16.89 12.76 3.83
N THR A 128 -15.61 13.10 3.91
CA THR A 128 -14.92 13.45 5.16
C THR A 128 -14.76 14.96 5.38
N GLY A 129 -15.58 15.78 4.69
CA GLY A 129 -15.63 17.23 4.89
C GLY A 129 -14.46 18.03 4.30
N ARG A 130 -13.76 17.47 3.31
CA ARG A 130 -12.59 18.09 2.66
C ARG A 130 -12.87 18.46 1.20
N GLN A 131 -14.04 19.07 0.95
CA GLN A 131 -14.45 19.47 -0.39
C GLN A 131 -13.49 20.49 -1.02
N ASP A 132 -12.94 21.40 -0.23
CA ASP A 132 -11.94 22.37 -0.66
C ASP A 132 -10.67 21.70 -1.22
N VAL A 133 -10.25 20.58 -0.63
CA VAL A 133 -9.14 19.76 -1.13
C VAL A 133 -9.51 19.10 -2.45
N VAL A 134 -10.74 18.59 -2.58
CA VAL A 134 -11.24 18.03 -3.86
C VAL A 134 -11.22 19.08 -4.95
N ASP A 135 -11.77 20.27 -4.67
CA ASP A 135 -11.86 21.36 -5.65
C ASP A 135 -10.48 21.84 -6.12
N ALA A 136 -9.49 21.77 -5.25
CA ALA A 136 -8.11 22.09 -5.59
C ALA A 136 -7.43 20.98 -6.39
N ALA A 137 -7.60 19.71 -5.97
CA ALA A 137 -7.01 18.54 -6.65
C ALA A 137 -7.58 18.35 -8.05
N ASP A 138 -8.89 18.53 -8.22
CA ASP A 138 -9.55 18.34 -9.53
C ASP A 138 -9.05 19.32 -10.60
N LYS A 139 -8.57 20.50 -10.21
CA LYS A 139 -7.99 21.48 -11.16
C LYS A 139 -6.66 21.01 -11.78
N ILE A 140 -5.99 20.09 -11.13
CA ILE A 140 -4.69 19.56 -11.55
C ILE A 140 -4.68 18.04 -11.60
N ALA A 141 -5.85 17.41 -11.72
CA ALA A 141 -6.01 15.95 -11.63
C ALA A 141 -5.13 15.20 -12.64
N GLU A 142 -4.95 15.76 -13.84
CA GLU A 142 -4.08 15.17 -14.87
C GLU A 142 -2.60 15.05 -14.44
N HIS A 143 -2.16 15.90 -13.50
CA HIS A 143 -0.79 15.87 -12.95
C HIS A 143 -0.69 15.05 -11.65
N LEU A 144 -1.79 14.49 -11.17
CA LEU A 144 -1.86 13.70 -9.93
C LEU A 144 -2.03 12.20 -10.20
N THR A 145 -2.05 11.81 -11.46
CA THR A 145 -2.04 10.41 -11.90
C THR A 145 -0.67 10.06 -12.47
N GLY A 146 -0.37 8.77 -12.60
CA GLY A 146 0.85 8.35 -13.30
C GLY A 146 0.78 8.66 -14.79
N ASP A 147 1.95 8.90 -15.38
CA ASP A 147 2.08 9.18 -16.81
C ASP A 147 1.64 7.97 -17.64
N ALA A 148 0.84 8.22 -18.67
CA ALA A 148 0.27 7.15 -19.51
C ALA A 148 1.35 6.29 -20.19
N GLU A 149 2.48 6.89 -20.55
CA GLU A 149 3.64 6.21 -21.15
C GLU A 149 4.32 5.26 -20.15
N VAL A 150 4.38 5.63 -18.86
CA VAL A 150 4.94 4.78 -17.80
C VAL A 150 4.07 3.52 -17.63
N TYR A 151 2.76 3.70 -17.64
CA TYR A 151 1.84 2.57 -17.46
C TYR A 151 1.70 1.70 -18.73
N ALA A 152 2.00 2.26 -19.91
CA ALA A 152 2.04 1.50 -21.16
C ALA A 152 3.28 0.60 -21.26
N GLU A 153 4.42 1.08 -20.77
CA GLU A 153 5.70 0.37 -20.81
C GLU A 153 6.39 0.38 -19.43
N PRO A 154 5.76 -0.20 -18.39
CA PRO A 154 6.22 -0.04 -17.01
C PRO A 154 7.66 -0.55 -16.79
N GLU A 155 8.08 -1.56 -17.53
CA GLU A 155 9.42 -2.16 -17.41
C GLU A 155 10.56 -1.25 -17.87
N LYS A 156 10.24 -0.13 -18.53
CA LYS A 156 11.23 0.91 -18.84
C LYS A 156 11.50 1.87 -17.70
N TYR A 157 10.52 2.04 -16.82
CA TYR A 157 10.50 3.13 -15.84
C TYR A 157 10.61 2.64 -14.41
N PHE A 158 10.12 1.42 -14.13
CA PHE A 158 10.25 0.79 -12.82
C PHE A 158 11.47 -0.13 -12.78
N ASP A 159 12.17 -0.15 -11.65
CA ASP A 159 13.26 -1.10 -11.41
C ASP A 159 12.76 -2.55 -11.29
N GLN A 160 11.50 -2.71 -10.90
CA GLN A 160 10.80 -4.00 -10.83
C GLN A 160 9.31 -3.80 -11.08
N VAL A 161 8.70 -4.73 -11.81
CA VAL A 161 7.25 -4.77 -12.02
C VAL A 161 6.69 -6.07 -11.46
N ILE A 162 5.59 -5.95 -10.73
CA ILE A 162 4.81 -7.08 -10.19
C ILE A 162 3.40 -6.95 -10.76
N GLU A 163 2.87 -8.01 -11.32
CA GLU A 163 1.47 -8.04 -11.78
C GLU A 163 0.64 -8.97 -10.90
N ILE A 164 -0.52 -8.50 -10.46
CA ILE A 164 -1.48 -9.26 -9.66
C ILE A 164 -2.86 -9.16 -10.30
N ASN A 165 -3.39 -10.31 -10.72
CA ASN A 165 -4.78 -10.41 -11.17
C ASN A 165 -5.71 -10.56 -9.95
N LEU A 166 -6.44 -9.49 -9.62
CA LEU A 166 -7.36 -9.45 -8.49
C LEU A 166 -8.51 -10.45 -8.62
N SER A 167 -8.86 -10.84 -9.85
CA SER A 167 -9.92 -11.83 -10.07
C SER A 167 -9.51 -13.26 -9.71
N GLU A 168 -8.20 -13.52 -9.65
CA GLU A 168 -7.62 -14.81 -9.25
C GLU A 168 -7.09 -14.79 -7.81
N LEU A 169 -6.97 -13.61 -7.22
CA LEU A 169 -6.50 -13.47 -5.86
C LEU A 169 -7.53 -14.06 -4.89
N THR A 170 -7.05 -14.88 -3.97
CA THR A 170 -7.85 -15.49 -2.90
C THR A 170 -7.43 -14.94 -1.54
N PRO A 171 -8.27 -15.07 -0.49
CA PRO A 171 -7.88 -14.68 0.85
C PRO A 171 -6.59 -15.37 1.31
N HIS A 172 -5.69 -14.60 1.93
CA HIS A 172 -4.40 -15.05 2.41
C HIS A 172 -4.25 -14.90 3.92
N LEU A 173 -3.40 -15.73 4.50
CA LEU A 173 -2.86 -15.56 5.85
C LEU A 173 -1.34 -15.46 5.74
N ASN A 174 -0.75 -14.51 6.46
CA ASN A 174 0.71 -14.38 6.54
C ASN A 174 1.19 -14.85 7.91
N GLY A 175 2.20 -15.68 7.90
CA GLY A 175 2.72 -16.40 9.06
C GLY A 175 2.58 -17.91 8.92
N PRO A 176 2.98 -18.65 9.98
CA PRO A 176 3.49 -18.18 11.27
C PRO A 176 4.92 -17.60 11.18
N PHE A 177 5.33 -16.96 12.28
CA PHE A 177 6.70 -16.49 12.56
C PHE A 177 7.22 -15.29 11.75
N THR A 178 6.71 -15.04 10.55
CA THR A 178 7.12 -13.90 9.71
C THR A 178 5.94 -13.36 8.90
N PRO A 179 5.82 -12.02 8.71
CA PRO A 179 4.70 -11.43 7.99
C PRO A 179 4.74 -11.63 6.46
N ASP A 180 5.82 -12.16 5.91
CA ASP A 180 6.01 -12.40 4.48
C ASP A 180 5.76 -13.85 4.03
N LEU A 181 5.44 -14.74 4.95
CA LEU A 181 5.05 -16.11 4.61
C LEU A 181 3.55 -16.14 4.22
N ALA A 182 3.27 -15.73 3.00
CA ALA A 182 1.92 -15.66 2.47
C ALA A 182 1.38 -17.04 2.05
N THR A 183 0.24 -17.42 2.60
CA THR A 183 -0.42 -18.69 2.29
C THR A 183 -1.90 -18.45 1.98
N PRO A 184 -2.42 -18.93 0.84
CA PRO A 184 -3.87 -18.94 0.61
C PRO A 184 -4.60 -19.66 1.76
N VAL A 185 -5.70 -19.10 2.24
CA VAL A 185 -6.46 -19.68 3.36
C VAL A 185 -6.85 -21.14 3.08
N ALA A 186 -7.20 -21.45 1.83
CA ALA A 186 -7.56 -22.81 1.43
C ALA A 186 -6.44 -23.85 1.60
N GLU A 187 -5.19 -23.42 1.56
CA GLU A 187 -3.99 -24.27 1.67
C GLU A 187 -3.42 -24.31 3.10
N MET A 188 -3.89 -23.45 3.99
CA MET A 188 -3.28 -23.23 5.31
C MET A 188 -3.25 -24.53 6.14
N LYS A 189 -4.32 -25.32 6.14
CA LYS A 189 -4.38 -26.57 6.91
C LYS A 189 -3.31 -27.58 6.45
N GLU A 190 -3.19 -27.75 5.13
CA GLU A 190 -2.21 -28.70 4.57
C GLU A 190 -0.78 -28.24 4.88
N LYS A 191 -0.48 -26.96 4.66
CA LYS A 191 0.84 -26.39 4.95
C LYS A 191 1.18 -26.44 6.44
N ALA A 192 0.21 -26.18 7.32
CA ALA A 192 0.43 -26.25 8.75
C ALA A 192 0.82 -27.66 9.20
N LEU A 193 0.12 -28.68 8.70
CA LEU A 193 0.44 -30.07 8.99
C LEU A 193 1.79 -30.51 8.41
N ALA A 194 2.09 -30.11 7.18
CA ALA A 194 3.33 -30.46 6.50
C ALA A 194 4.57 -29.83 7.13
N ASN A 195 4.44 -28.68 7.78
CA ASN A 195 5.56 -27.92 8.36
C ASN A 195 5.57 -27.92 9.90
N ASP A 196 4.73 -28.73 10.53
CA ASP A 196 4.59 -28.81 12.00
C ASP A 196 4.32 -27.43 12.65
N TRP A 197 3.46 -26.65 12.02
CA TRP A 197 3.05 -25.35 12.58
C TRP A 197 2.04 -25.53 13.70
N PRO A 198 1.96 -24.58 14.66
CA PRO A 198 0.97 -24.63 15.72
C PRO A 198 -0.46 -24.72 15.17
N LEU A 199 -1.23 -25.69 15.63
CA LEU A 199 -2.63 -25.89 15.23
C LEU A 199 -3.61 -25.34 16.27
N ASP A 200 -3.21 -25.38 17.52
CA ASP A 200 -4.04 -24.89 18.63
C ASP A 200 -3.82 -23.39 18.82
N ILE A 201 -4.93 -22.65 18.91
CA ILE A 201 -4.94 -21.21 19.11
C ILE A 201 -5.34 -20.94 20.57
N GLU A 202 -4.43 -20.37 21.35
CA GLU A 202 -4.74 -19.95 22.73
C GLU A 202 -5.36 -18.56 22.80
N TRP A 203 -4.94 -17.68 21.90
CA TRP A 203 -5.41 -16.28 21.83
C TRP A 203 -5.77 -15.89 20.42
N ALA A 204 -6.89 -15.21 20.25
CA ALA A 204 -7.31 -14.62 18.99
C ALA A 204 -7.68 -13.14 19.21
N LEU A 205 -7.22 -12.26 18.31
CA LEU A 205 -7.52 -10.84 18.32
C LEU A 205 -8.19 -10.45 17.01
N ILE A 206 -9.32 -9.76 17.09
CA ILE A 206 -9.93 -9.05 15.98
C ILE A 206 -9.76 -7.56 16.26
N GLY A 207 -8.95 -6.88 15.47
CA GLY A 207 -8.66 -5.46 15.67
C GLY A 207 -7.88 -4.88 14.51
N SER A 208 -7.92 -3.58 14.41
CA SER A 208 -7.15 -2.81 13.43
C SER A 208 -7.03 -1.37 13.92
N CYS A 209 -5.85 -0.78 13.76
CA CYS A 209 -5.63 0.65 13.94
C CYS A 209 -5.74 1.42 12.62
N THR A 210 -5.75 0.73 11.48
CA THR A 210 -5.70 1.33 10.14
C THR A 210 -7.09 1.53 9.54
N ASN A 211 -7.97 0.55 9.67
CA ASN A 211 -9.28 0.55 9.02
C ASN A 211 -10.30 -0.24 9.87
N SER A 212 -10.54 0.25 11.08
CA SER A 212 -11.41 -0.38 12.08
C SER A 212 -12.80 0.26 12.19
N SER A 213 -13.13 1.20 11.33
CA SER A 213 -14.44 1.84 11.24
C SER A 213 -15.26 1.29 10.07
N TYR A 214 -16.60 1.49 10.17
CA TYR A 214 -17.53 1.22 9.08
C TYR A 214 -17.32 2.17 7.91
#